data_9ca8a7a72b9772ddc2660388d9f55a2c
#
_entry.id   9ca8a7a72b9772ddc2660388d9f55a2c
#
_cell.length_a   1.000
_cell.length_b   1.000
_cell.length_c   1.000
_cell.angle_alpha   90.00
_cell.angle_beta   90.00
_cell.angle_gamma   90.00
#
_symmetry.space_group_name_H-M   'P 1'
#
loop_
_entity.id
_entity.type
_entity.pdbx_description
1 polymer ?
#
loop_
_entity_poly.entity_id
_entity_poly.type
_entity_poly.pdbx_seq_one_letter_code
_entity_poly.pdbx_strand_id
1 'polypeptide(L)'
;MKKILLFILFCTSCLIACKKENNEEKGCEYPQQTTPKILTGTFLQLFGKDDWSEAQWDEFLTEIKDVGMNTLIVQYTAFKNPSNDITWFNSANTFTNNKSKHTLERVLASAQRKGIEVHIGLHFDDTYWYHQTDVAWLQTQANHCIAIAEEIQAQFGTHTAFKGWYIPHEPEPNAYNTDEKVRLFREHFVDRISNRLHQLNNKPVSIAAFWNSSLSTPEQLQHFMAELSKSNLQIVMLQDGVGAQHVTLNRLASYYEAAQRGLFEENKNYKGVFWSDLETFASPNGEYPFHPATFDRVKQQLETALSIPKVSKIVSFHYFDDMSTKSPHKAKADTLREAYKNYIKERQFNIIEN
;
A
#
# COMPACT_ATOMS: atom_id res chain seq x y z
N MET A 1 51.32 44.71 -16.34
CA MET A 1 50.36 43.99 -17.22
C MET A 1 49.99 42.67 -16.59
N LYS A 2 48.90 42.60 -15.86
CA LYS A 2 48.36 41.35 -15.25
C LYS A 2 47.14 40.93 -16.03
N LYS A 3 47.18 39.75 -16.64
CA LYS A 3 46.03 39.15 -17.33
C LYS A 3 45.15 38.48 -16.28
N ILE A 4 43.89 38.90 -16.16
CA ILE A 4 42.85 38.28 -15.38
C ILE A 4 42.15 37.26 -16.30
N LEU A 5 42.19 35.99 -15.90
CA LEU A 5 41.48 34.88 -16.55
C LEU A 5 40.13 34.75 -15.93
N LEU A 6 39.06 35.00 -16.72
CA LEU A 6 37.68 34.91 -16.32
C LEU A 6 37.19 33.48 -16.59
N PHE A 7 36.90 32.70 -15.53
CA PHE A 7 36.25 31.40 -15.63
C PHE A 7 34.74 31.61 -15.73
N ILE A 8 34.16 31.31 -16.87
CA ILE A 8 32.72 31.29 -17.09
C ILE A 8 32.24 29.88 -16.76
N LEU A 9 31.49 29.76 -15.66
CA LEU A 9 30.80 28.54 -15.24
C LEU A 9 29.51 28.42 -16.09
N PHE A 10 29.46 27.47 -17.01
CA PHE A 10 28.23 27.15 -17.74
C PHE A 10 27.32 26.31 -16.85
N CYS A 11 26.29 26.95 -16.31
CA CYS A 11 25.19 26.27 -15.63
C CYS A 11 24.17 25.87 -16.69
N THR A 12 24.19 24.62 -17.13
CA THR A 12 23.15 24.07 -18.02
C THR A 12 21.91 23.73 -17.20
N SER A 13 21.03 24.70 -17.05
CA SER A 13 19.66 24.47 -16.62
C SER A 13 18.89 23.76 -17.75
N CYS A 14 18.60 22.48 -17.58
CA CYS A 14 17.62 21.77 -18.40
C CYS A 14 16.24 22.32 -18.16
N LEU A 15 15.83 23.28 -18.97
CA LEU A 15 14.43 23.68 -19.12
C LEU A 15 13.73 22.60 -19.96
N ILE A 16 12.98 21.74 -19.31
CA ILE A 16 12.03 20.86 -20.00
C ILE A 16 10.84 21.73 -20.41
N ALA A 17 10.84 22.15 -21.67
CA ALA A 17 9.71 22.83 -22.28
C ALA A 17 8.60 21.81 -22.53
N CYS A 18 7.52 21.85 -21.77
CA CYS A 18 6.29 21.17 -22.13
C CYS A 18 5.68 21.81 -23.39
N LYS A 19 5.85 21.14 -24.54
CA LYS A 19 5.05 21.42 -25.74
C LYS A 19 3.61 20.97 -25.49
N LYS A 20 2.70 21.89 -25.64
CA LYS A 20 1.25 21.67 -25.65
C LYS A 20 0.89 21.07 -27.01
N GLU A 21 0.70 19.76 -27.07
CA GLU A 21 0.08 19.08 -28.21
C GLU A 21 -1.00 18.14 -27.71
N ASN A 22 -2.18 18.39 -28.22
CA ASN A 22 -3.41 17.56 -28.31
C ASN A 22 -3.78 16.61 -27.15
N ASN A 23 -4.99 16.82 -26.64
CA ASN A 23 -5.73 16.03 -25.66
C ASN A 23 -5.72 14.51 -25.95
N GLU A 24 -4.71 13.83 -25.49
CA GLU A 24 -4.75 12.46 -25.02
C GLU A 24 -4.31 12.50 -23.56
N GLU A 25 -5.16 12.04 -22.64
CA GLU A 25 -4.83 11.90 -21.24
C GLU A 25 -3.66 10.92 -21.11
N LYS A 26 -2.44 11.44 -21.08
CA LYS A 26 -1.25 10.65 -20.74
C LYS A 26 -1.32 10.34 -19.24
N GLY A 27 -1.77 9.14 -18.90
CA GLY A 27 -1.62 8.61 -17.55
C GLY A 27 -0.16 8.75 -17.10
N CYS A 28 0.05 9.17 -15.85
CA CYS A 28 1.38 9.27 -15.27
C CYS A 28 2.02 7.87 -15.26
N GLU A 29 3.07 7.66 -16.06
CA GLU A 29 3.88 6.45 -15.96
C GLU A 29 4.61 6.42 -14.62
N TYR A 30 4.38 5.40 -13.82
CA TYR A 30 5.12 5.18 -12.60
C TYR A 30 6.45 4.49 -12.94
N PRO A 31 7.61 5.00 -12.48
CA PRO A 31 8.90 4.40 -12.81
C PRO A 31 8.93 2.93 -12.38
N GLN A 32 9.25 2.03 -13.30
CA GLN A 32 9.48 0.62 -12.99
C GLN A 32 10.66 0.50 -12.03
N GLN A 33 10.38 0.11 -10.79
CA GLN A 33 11.43 -0.12 -9.79
C GLN A 33 12.04 -1.51 -10.00
N THR A 34 13.37 -1.59 -9.87
CA THR A 34 14.06 -2.88 -9.79
C THR A 34 13.58 -3.62 -8.55
N THR A 35 13.20 -4.88 -8.70
CA THR A 35 12.64 -5.71 -7.61
C THR A 35 13.59 -5.76 -6.41
N PRO A 36 13.23 -5.23 -5.26
CA PRO A 36 14.05 -5.36 -4.06
C PRO A 36 13.99 -6.81 -3.54
N LYS A 37 15.11 -7.32 -3.04
CA LYS A 37 15.23 -8.71 -2.58
C LYS A 37 14.76 -8.92 -1.12
N ILE A 38 13.97 -8.01 -0.55
CA ILE A 38 13.51 -8.01 0.86
C ILE A 38 12.15 -7.31 0.97
N LEU A 39 11.52 -7.37 2.15
CA LEU A 39 10.39 -6.50 2.51
C LEU A 39 10.85 -5.04 2.50
N THR A 40 10.18 -4.20 1.73
CA THR A 40 10.55 -2.79 1.57
C THR A 40 9.55 -1.82 2.16
N GLY A 41 8.44 -2.32 2.66
CA GLY A 41 7.41 -1.51 3.31
C GLY A 41 6.51 -2.32 4.21
N THR A 42 5.62 -1.61 4.89
CA THR A 42 4.63 -2.23 5.78
C THR A 42 3.37 -1.41 5.84
N PHE A 43 2.25 -2.08 6.06
CA PHE A 43 1.01 -1.45 6.51
C PHE A 43 1.09 -1.02 7.96
N LEU A 44 0.27 -0.05 8.33
CA LEU A 44 0.11 0.45 9.69
C LEU A 44 -1.34 0.79 9.96
N GLN A 45 -1.91 0.19 11.00
CA GLN A 45 -3.18 0.59 11.60
C GLN A 45 -2.91 1.54 12.77
N LEU A 46 -3.69 2.62 12.86
CA LEU A 46 -3.49 3.67 13.87
C LEU A 46 -4.16 3.37 15.21
N PHE A 47 -4.98 2.31 15.32
CA PHE A 47 -5.63 1.93 16.57
C PHE A 47 -4.64 1.74 17.71
N GLY A 48 -4.99 2.29 18.88
CA GLY A 48 -4.16 2.21 20.09
C GLY A 48 -2.88 3.04 20.07
N LYS A 49 -2.73 3.92 19.05
CA LYS A 49 -1.57 4.80 18.90
C LYS A 49 -1.93 6.29 18.93
N ASP A 50 -3.17 6.59 19.35
CA ASP A 50 -3.74 7.94 19.36
C ASP A 50 -2.89 8.95 20.14
N ASP A 51 -2.34 8.52 21.27
CA ASP A 51 -1.57 9.36 22.19
C ASP A 51 -0.05 9.18 22.07
N TRP A 52 0.41 8.48 21.04
CA TRP A 52 1.84 8.30 20.84
C TRP A 52 2.55 9.65 20.68
N SER A 53 3.62 9.82 21.46
CA SER A 53 4.53 10.96 21.35
C SER A 53 5.37 10.86 20.06
N GLU A 54 5.98 11.96 19.66
CA GLU A 54 6.93 11.97 18.54
C GLU A 54 8.09 10.98 18.77
N ALA A 55 8.57 10.85 20.01
CA ALA A 55 9.64 9.91 20.33
C ALA A 55 9.22 8.45 20.10
N GLN A 56 7.99 8.08 20.45
CA GLN A 56 7.48 6.73 20.20
C GLN A 56 7.32 6.44 18.71
N TRP A 57 6.91 7.44 17.91
CA TRP A 57 6.88 7.34 16.45
C TRP A 57 8.29 7.23 15.87
N ASP A 58 9.25 8.01 16.35
CA ASP A 58 10.65 7.95 15.91
C ASP A 58 11.29 6.59 16.21
N GLU A 59 11.03 6.01 17.38
CA GLU A 59 11.47 4.66 17.72
C GLU A 59 10.89 3.62 16.75
N PHE A 60 9.57 3.60 16.56
CA PHE A 60 8.90 2.66 15.68
C PHE A 60 9.39 2.77 14.23
N LEU A 61 9.51 4.00 13.71
CA LEU A 61 9.97 4.20 12.34
C LEU A 61 11.46 3.90 12.18
N THR A 62 12.25 3.98 13.25
CA THR A 62 13.63 3.48 13.25
C THR A 62 13.66 1.96 13.15
N GLU A 63 12.80 1.25 13.90
CA GLU A 63 12.72 -0.22 13.83
C GLU A 63 12.43 -0.72 12.41
N ILE A 64 11.45 -0.11 11.71
CA ILE A 64 11.13 -0.55 10.34
C ILE A 64 12.25 -0.23 9.35
N LYS A 65 12.96 0.87 9.55
CA LYS A 65 14.12 1.22 8.73
C LYS A 65 15.30 0.27 8.95
N ASP A 66 15.55 -0.14 10.19
CA ASP A 66 16.61 -1.09 10.56
C ASP A 66 16.44 -2.48 9.95
N VAL A 67 15.24 -2.82 9.50
CA VAL A 67 14.94 -4.04 8.76
C VAL A 67 14.78 -3.81 7.24
N GLY A 68 15.24 -2.67 6.72
CA GLY A 68 15.29 -2.38 5.29
C GLY A 68 14.01 -1.81 4.69
N MET A 69 13.00 -1.51 5.50
CA MET A 69 11.75 -0.92 5.03
C MET A 69 11.85 0.60 4.93
N ASN A 70 11.38 1.16 3.82
CA ASN A 70 11.35 2.61 3.56
C ASN A 70 9.98 3.15 3.18
N THR A 71 8.96 2.30 3.16
CA THR A 71 7.59 2.66 2.78
C THR A 71 6.63 2.26 3.89
N LEU A 72 5.81 3.22 4.32
CA LEU A 72 4.73 3.02 5.28
C LEU A 72 3.39 3.26 4.58
N ILE A 73 2.47 2.31 4.67
CA ILE A 73 1.09 2.48 4.20
C ILE A 73 0.20 2.62 5.43
N VAL A 74 -0.24 3.83 5.74
CA VAL A 74 -1.29 4.03 6.75
C VAL A 74 -2.57 3.48 6.15
N GLN A 75 -3.11 2.38 6.72
CA GLN A 75 -4.19 1.63 6.09
C GLN A 75 -5.45 2.48 5.90
N TYR A 76 -5.80 3.28 6.90
CA TYR A 76 -6.88 4.28 6.83
C TYR A 76 -6.64 5.40 7.84
N THR A 77 -7.09 6.61 7.51
CA THR A 77 -7.03 7.79 8.39
C THR A 77 -8.41 8.16 8.95
N ALA A 78 -9.46 7.58 8.41
CA ALA A 78 -10.82 7.62 8.95
C ALA A 78 -11.40 6.20 8.84
N PHE A 79 -12.03 5.74 9.93
CA PHE A 79 -12.56 4.38 10.06
C PHE A 79 -13.92 4.39 10.70
N LYS A 80 -14.81 3.53 10.22
CA LYS A 80 -16.14 3.35 10.79
C LYS A 80 -16.52 1.87 10.87
N ASN A 81 -17.04 1.48 12.03
CA ASN A 81 -17.77 0.24 12.24
C ASN A 81 -18.85 0.46 13.31
N PRO A 82 -19.70 -0.54 13.64
CA PRO A 82 -20.75 -0.36 14.65
C PRO A 82 -20.28 0.11 16.04
N SER A 83 -19.00 -0.11 16.37
CA SER A 83 -18.44 0.23 17.69
C SER A 83 -17.49 1.43 17.66
N ASN A 84 -17.02 1.83 16.50
CA ASN A 84 -16.02 2.89 16.32
C ASN A 84 -16.39 3.77 15.13
N ASP A 85 -16.14 5.06 15.31
CA ASP A 85 -16.35 6.10 14.34
C ASP A 85 -15.23 7.14 14.56
N ILE A 86 -14.10 6.97 13.85
CA ILE A 86 -12.83 7.55 14.26
C ILE A 86 -12.12 8.21 13.08
N THR A 87 -11.53 9.40 13.35
CA THR A 87 -10.57 10.07 12.46
C THR A 87 -9.28 10.39 13.24
N TRP A 88 -8.11 10.19 12.63
CA TRP A 88 -6.78 10.37 13.24
C TRP A 88 -6.05 11.64 12.80
N PHE A 89 -6.76 12.64 12.33
CA PHE A 89 -6.27 14.00 12.05
C PHE A 89 -7.37 15.01 12.34
N ASN A 90 -7.06 16.31 12.29
CA ASN A 90 -8.06 17.36 12.54
C ASN A 90 -8.99 17.49 11.33
N SER A 91 -10.10 16.78 11.34
CA SER A 91 -11.09 16.73 10.27
C SER A 91 -12.36 17.50 10.63
N ALA A 92 -12.94 18.16 9.65
CA ALA A 92 -14.24 18.85 9.74
C ALA A 92 -15.39 17.99 9.19
N ASN A 93 -15.14 16.75 8.75
CA ASN A 93 -16.18 15.85 8.27
C ASN A 93 -17.22 15.54 9.37
N THR A 94 -18.45 15.17 8.95
CA THR A 94 -19.56 14.88 9.87
C THR A 94 -19.94 13.40 9.94
N PHE A 95 -19.20 12.54 9.22
CA PHE A 95 -19.46 11.11 9.15
C PHE A 95 -18.50 10.27 9.99
N THR A 96 -17.48 10.89 10.63
CA THR A 96 -16.60 10.31 11.63
C THR A 96 -16.27 11.33 12.72
N ASN A 97 -15.80 10.86 13.89
CA ASN A 97 -15.40 11.67 15.02
C ASN A 97 -13.88 11.74 15.15
N ASN A 98 -13.32 12.92 15.44
CA ASN A 98 -11.90 13.08 15.69
C ASN A 98 -11.49 12.34 16.97
N LYS A 99 -10.78 11.22 16.83
CA LYS A 99 -10.19 10.47 17.95
C LYS A 99 -8.90 11.14 18.42
N SER A 100 -8.05 11.50 17.46
CA SER A 100 -6.82 12.26 17.70
C SER A 100 -6.59 13.24 16.57
N LYS A 101 -6.38 14.49 16.92
CA LYS A 101 -6.17 15.57 15.93
C LYS A 101 -4.75 15.60 15.37
N HIS A 102 -3.79 14.89 15.98
CA HIS A 102 -2.37 15.02 15.70
C HIS A 102 -1.67 13.72 15.30
N THR A 103 -2.36 12.57 15.28
CA THR A 103 -1.71 11.29 15.01
C THR A 103 -1.09 11.25 13.61
N LEU A 104 -1.84 11.59 12.58
CA LEU A 104 -1.31 11.60 11.20
C LEU A 104 -0.18 12.63 11.04
N GLU A 105 -0.29 13.81 11.63
CA GLU A 105 0.75 14.83 11.64
C GLU A 105 2.07 14.28 12.22
N ARG A 106 1.99 13.62 13.38
CA ARG A 106 3.17 13.03 14.05
C ARG A 106 3.80 11.88 13.24
N VAL A 107 2.97 11.03 12.63
CA VAL A 107 3.45 9.98 11.72
C VAL A 107 4.24 10.60 10.56
N LEU A 108 3.68 11.59 9.89
CA LEU A 108 4.33 12.26 8.75
C LEU A 108 5.61 12.98 9.17
N ALA A 109 5.60 13.71 10.30
CA ALA A 109 6.78 14.41 10.81
C ALA A 109 7.92 13.44 11.16
N SER A 110 7.61 12.32 11.81
CA SER A 110 8.59 11.29 12.12
C SER A 110 9.09 10.59 10.84
N ALA A 111 8.20 10.26 9.91
CA ALA A 111 8.56 9.66 8.64
C ALA A 111 9.51 10.55 7.82
N GLN A 112 9.28 11.87 7.83
CA GLN A 112 10.19 12.83 7.20
C GLN A 112 11.57 12.80 7.84
N ARG A 113 11.66 12.82 9.18
CA ARG A 113 12.95 12.76 9.89
C ARG A 113 13.72 11.46 9.58
N LYS A 114 13.00 10.37 9.38
CA LYS A 114 13.59 9.04 9.11
C LYS A 114 13.79 8.73 7.62
N GLY A 115 13.32 9.59 6.71
CA GLY A 115 13.39 9.37 5.27
C GLY A 115 12.52 8.18 4.82
N ILE A 116 11.32 8.04 5.42
CA ILE A 116 10.34 7.01 5.08
C ILE A 116 9.24 7.63 4.23
N GLU A 117 8.86 6.96 3.16
CA GLU A 117 7.75 7.32 2.29
C GLU A 117 6.43 6.87 2.91
N VAL A 118 5.42 7.74 2.92
CA VAL A 118 4.10 7.43 3.47
C VAL A 118 3.05 7.46 2.36
N HIS A 119 2.33 6.36 2.22
CA HIS A 119 1.07 6.30 1.49
C HIS A 119 -0.07 6.45 2.49
N ILE A 120 -0.98 7.39 2.23
CA ILE A 120 -2.04 7.72 3.18
C ILE A 120 -3.34 7.08 2.73
N GLY A 121 -3.87 6.16 3.57
CA GLY A 121 -5.17 5.54 3.39
C GLY A 121 -6.31 6.48 3.76
N LEU A 122 -7.38 6.35 3.02
CA LEU A 122 -8.56 7.20 3.11
C LEU A 122 -9.56 6.71 4.17
N HIS A 123 -10.85 6.93 3.93
CA HIS A 123 -11.94 6.42 4.77
C HIS A 123 -12.21 4.95 4.47
N PHE A 124 -12.45 4.16 5.52
CA PHE A 124 -12.97 2.79 5.42
C PHE A 124 -14.17 2.61 6.34
N ASP A 125 -15.27 2.10 5.78
CA ASP A 125 -16.46 1.68 6.52
C ASP A 125 -16.52 0.14 6.47
N ASP A 126 -16.42 -0.49 7.63
CA ASP A 126 -16.33 -1.95 7.78
C ASP A 126 -17.61 -2.69 7.31
N THR A 127 -18.71 -1.96 7.13
CA THR A 127 -19.92 -2.52 6.50
C THR A 127 -19.75 -2.80 5.00
N TYR A 128 -18.61 -2.40 4.40
CA TYR A 128 -18.22 -2.73 3.02
C TYR A 128 -18.44 -4.20 2.66
N TRP A 129 -18.12 -5.09 3.55
CA TRP A 129 -18.26 -6.53 3.33
C TRP A 129 -19.68 -6.99 3.03
N TYR A 130 -20.69 -6.21 3.44
CA TYR A 130 -22.11 -6.47 3.15
C TYR A 130 -22.65 -5.67 1.95
N HIS A 131 -21.88 -4.69 1.45
CA HIS A 131 -22.31 -3.73 0.41
C HIS A 131 -21.39 -3.66 -0.80
N GLN A 132 -20.51 -4.64 -1.01
CA GLN A 132 -19.46 -4.62 -2.05
C GLN A 132 -20.00 -4.34 -3.45
N THR A 133 -21.22 -4.74 -3.78
CA THR A 133 -21.85 -4.54 -5.09
C THR A 133 -23.05 -3.57 -5.07
N ASP A 134 -23.28 -2.90 -3.94
CA ASP A 134 -24.31 -1.85 -3.83
C ASP A 134 -23.76 -0.52 -4.38
N VAL A 135 -24.19 -0.16 -5.57
CA VAL A 135 -23.71 1.05 -6.26
C VAL A 135 -23.99 2.33 -5.48
N ALA A 136 -25.15 2.47 -4.84
CA ALA A 136 -25.50 3.67 -4.08
C ALA A 136 -24.62 3.80 -2.83
N TRP A 137 -24.36 2.69 -2.15
CA TRP A 137 -23.44 2.63 -1.02
C TRP A 137 -22.01 2.97 -1.46
N LEU A 138 -21.52 2.34 -2.54
CA LEU A 138 -20.19 2.59 -3.10
C LEU A 138 -20.00 4.08 -3.47
N GLN A 139 -20.98 4.72 -4.08
CA GLN A 139 -20.94 6.16 -4.40
C GLN A 139 -20.83 7.01 -3.13
N THR A 140 -21.57 6.65 -2.06
CA THR A 140 -21.50 7.34 -0.78
C THR A 140 -20.10 7.20 -0.17
N GLN A 141 -19.52 6.00 -0.17
CA GLN A 141 -18.16 5.79 0.34
C GLN A 141 -17.10 6.48 -0.51
N ALA A 142 -17.27 6.54 -1.83
CA ALA A 142 -16.39 7.32 -2.68
C ALA A 142 -16.39 8.81 -2.29
N ASN A 143 -17.56 9.38 -2.00
CA ASN A 143 -17.67 10.76 -1.52
C ASN A 143 -16.99 10.96 -0.16
N HIS A 144 -17.11 10.01 0.78
CA HIS A 144 -16.42 10.05 2.06
C HIS A 144 -14.88 10.00 1.87
N CYS A 145 -14.38 9.09 1.04
CA CYS A 145 -12.96 9.03 0.69
C CYS A 145 -12.45 10.33 0.07
N ILE A 146 -13.21 10.95 -0.84
CA ILE A 146 -12.87 12.21 -1.48
C ILE A 146 -12.82 13.35 -0.45
N ALA A 147 -13.80 13.45 0.44
CA ALA A 147 -13.83 14.47 1.48
C ALA A 147 -12.60 14.38 2.40
N ILE A 148 -12.25 13.16 2.85
CA ILE A 148 -11.05 12.91 3.65
C ILE A 148 -9.78 13.29 2.86
N ALA A 149 -9.71 12.95 1.57
CA ALA A 149 -8.56 13.26 0.74
C ALA A 149 -8.36 14.78 0.55
N GLU A 150 -9.43 15.54 0.37
CA GLU A 150 -9.39 17.00 0.23
C GLU A 150 -8.86 17.65 1.50
N GLU A 151 -9.30 17.20 2.68
CA GLU A 151 -8.80 17.68 3.97
C GLU A 151 -7.32 17.32 4.19
N ILE A 152 -6.92 16.08 3.86
CA ILE A 152 -5.52 15.65 3.95
C ILE A 152 -4.65 16.46 2.99
N GLN A 153 -5.11 16.70 1.76
CA GLN A 153 -4.38 17.53 0.80
C GLN A 153 -4.21 18.97 1.30
N ALA A 154 -5.25 19.55 1.89
CA ALA A 154 -5.19 20.90 2.43
C ALA A 154 -4.20 21.03 3.61
N GLN A 155 -4.14 20.02 4.48
CA GLN A 155 -3.31 20.05 5.68
C GLN A 155 -1.89 19.53 5.44
N PHE A 156 -1.72 18.48 4.62
CA PHE A 156 -0.46 17.74 4.50
C PHE A 156 0.05 17.61 3.05
N GLY A 157 -0.61 18.22 2.07
CA GLY A 157 -0.29 18.06 0.64
C GLY A 157 1.15 18.39 0.24
N THR A 158 1.79 19.32 0.96
CA THR A 158 3.18 19.73 0.76
C THR A 158 4.19 18.94 1.60
N HIS A 159 3.72 18.03 2.47
CA HIS A 159 4.60 17.29 3.37
C HIS A 159 5.48 16.31 2.58
N THR A 160 6.80 16.38 2.79
CA THR A 160 7.77 15.64 1.95
C THR A 160 7.72 14.12 2.10
N ALA A 161 7.27 13.61 3.27
CA ALA A 161 7.05 12.19 3.48
C ALA A 161 5.78 11.65 2.80
N PHE A 162 4.80 12.50 2.48
CA PHE A 162 3.58 12.09 1.80
C PHE A 162 3.85 11.78 0.33
N LYS A 163 3.89 10.50 -0.05
CA LYS A 163 4.31 10.02 -1.37
C LYS A 163 3.22 9.33 -2.19
N GLY A 164 2.13 8.87 -1.58
CA GLY A 164 1.07 8.17 -2.28
C GLY A 164 -0.25 8.15 -1.53
N TRP A 165 -1.30 7.80 -2.25
CA TRP A 165 -2.63 7.54 -1.72
C TRP A 165 -2.92 6.05 -1.65
N TYR A 166 -3.70 5.62 -0.69
CA TYR A 166 -4.19 4.25 -0.59
C TYR A 166 -5.72 4.24 -0.45
N ILE A 167 -6.40 3.47 -1.30
CA ILE A 167 -7.84 3.19 -1.21
C ILE A 167 -7.99 1.95 -0.34
N PRO A 168 -8.55 2.03 0.88
CA PRO A 168 -8.49 0.95 1.88
C PRO A 168 -9.53 -0.16 1.69
N HIS A 169 -10.39 -0.07 0.67
CA HIS A 169 -11.35 -1.11 0.34
C HIS A 169 -10.66 -2.22 -0.43
N GLU A 170 -10.96 -3.46 -0.07
CA GLU A 170 -10.27 -4.65 -0.56
C GLU A 170 -11.18 -5.46 -1.51
N PRO A 171 -11.14 -5.19 -2.82
CA PRO A 171 -11.96 -5.91 -3.77
C PRO A 171 -11.40 -7.32 -4.03
N GLU A 172 -12.31 -8.27 -4.36
CA GLU A 172 -11.94 -9.66 -4.59
C GLU A 172 -12.81 -10.33 -5.68
N PRO A 173 -12.28 -11.35 -6.40
CA PRO A 173 -12.93 -11.90 -7.58
C PRO A 173 -14.24 -12.65 -7.32
N ASN A 174 -14.55 -13.07 -6.08
CA ASN A 174 -15.82 -13.76 -5.80
C ASN A 174 -16.99 -12.77 -5.67
N ALA A 175 -16.80 -11.64 -4.99
CA ALA A 175 -17.83 -10.59 -4.93
C ALA A 175 -18.02 -9.93 -6.30
N TYR A 176 -16.90 -9.66 -6.99
CA TYR A 176 -16.87 -9.02 -8.30
C TYR A 176 -16.67 -10.05 -9.43
N ASN A 177 -17.55 -11.06 -9.47
CA ASN A 177 -17.43 -12.25 -10.33
C ASN A 177 -17.98 -12.10 -11.75
N THR A 178 -18.34 -10.90 -12.18
CA THR A 178 -18.75 -10.56 -13.54
C THR A 178 -18.15 -9.23 -13.98
N ASP A 179 -17.91 -9.06 -15.28
CA ASP A 179 -17.40 -7.81 -15.86
C ASP A 179 -18.24 -6.60 -15.45
N GLU A 180 -19.55 -6.75 -15.41
CA GLU A 180 -20.44 -5.67 -15.01
C GLU A 180 -20.23 -5.27 -13.56
N LYS A 181 -20.09 -6.21 -12.63
CA LYS A 181 -19.83 -5.88 -11.21
C LYS A 181 -18.48 -5.18 -11.03
N VAL A 182 -17.42 -5.66 -11.70
CA VAL A 182 -16.11 -4.99 -11.65
C VAL A 182 -16.20 -3.60 -12.27
N ARG A 183 -16.87 -3.47 -13.43
CA ARG A 183 -17.09 -2.17 -14.09
C ARG A 183 -17.83 -1.19 -13.19
N LEU A 184 -18.93 -1.62 -12.56
CA LEU A 184 -19.69 -0.75 -11.64
C LEU A 184 -18.88 -0.33 -10.43
N PHE A 185 -18.10 -1.25 -9.84
CA PHE A 185 -17.17 -0.91 -8.76
C PHE A 185 -16.12 0.12 -9.22
N ARG A 186 -15.51 -0.09 -10.38
CA ARG A 186 -14.56 0.87 -10.93
C ARG A 186 -15.21 2.24 -11.15
N GLU A 187 -16.28 2.32 -11.94
CA GLU A 187 -16.89 3.58 -12.36
C GLU A 187 -17.48 4.37 -11.19
N HIS A 188 -18.11 3.68 -10.24
CA HIS A 188 -18.83 4.32 -9.14
C HIS A 188 -18.01 4.50 -7.87
N PHE A 189 -16.86 3.80 -7.75
CA PHE A 189 -16.01 3.89 -6.57
C PHE A 189 -14.56 4.24 -6.94
N VAL A 190 -13.81 3.32 -7.55
CA VAL A 190 -12.36 3.48 -7.74
C VAL A 190 -12.01 4.69 -8.61
N ASP A 191 -12.63 4.81 -9.78
CA ASP A 191 -12.33 5.90 -10.73
C ASP A 191 -12.80 7.26 -10.21
N ARG A 192 -13.90 7.30 -9.47
CA ARG A 192 -14.33 8.55 -8.81
C ARG A 192 -13.30 9.05 -7.83
N ILE A 193 -12.76 8.16 -7.00
CA ILE A 193 -11.72 8.49 -6.01
C ILE A 193 -10.42 8.83 -6.74
N SER A 194 -9.88 7.92 -7.55
CA SER A 194 -8.56 8.08 -8.17
C SER A 194 -8.47 9.31 -9.06
N ASN A 195 -9.49 9.59 -9.87
CA ASN A 195 -9.53 10.79 -10.70
C ASN A 195 -9.54 12.07 -9.84
N ARG A 196 -10.27 12.09 -8.71
CA ARG A 196 -10.21 13.24 -7.80
C ARG A 196 -8.85 13.39 -7.13
N LEU A 197 -8.23 12.28 -6.70
CA LEU A 197 -6.89 12.30 -6.12
C LEU A 197 -5.84 12.88 -7.10
N HIS A 198 -5.90 12.49 -8.37
CA HIS A 198 -5.02 13.05 -9.41
C HIS A 198 -5.25 14.53 -9.68
N GLN A 199 -6.49 15.04 -9.50
CA GLN A 199 -6.75 16.48 -9.55
C GLN A 199 -6.16 17.23 -8.34
N LEU A 200 -6.07 16.59 -7.17
CA LEU A 200 -5.50 17.18 -5.97
C LEU A 200 -3.96 17.26 -6.05
N ASN A 201 -3.34 16.18 -6.51
CA ASN A 201 -1.88 16.11 -6.71
C ASN A 201 -1.50 14.94 -7.64
N ASN A 202 -0.24 14.90 -8.07
CA ASN A 202 0.28 13.86 -8.97
C ASN A 202 0.87 12.65 -8.21
N LYS A 203 0.43 12.39 -6.97
CA LYS A 203 0.91 11.23 -6.22
C LYS A 203 0.21 9.95 -6.69
N PRO A 204 0.92 8.79 -6.70
CA PRO A 204 0.34 7.52 -7.10
C PRO A 204 -0.82 7.13 -6.19
N VAL A 205 -1.83 6.50 -6.80
CA VAL A 205 -2.99 5.92 -6.13
C VAL A 205 -2.84 4.40 -6.13
N SER A 206 -3.03 3.79 -4.97
CA SER A 206 -2.91 2.36 -4.77
C SER A 206 -4.18 1.74 -4.19
N ILE A 207 -4.36 0.45 -4.45
CA ILE A 207 -5.39 -0.41 -3.86
C ILE A 207 -4.79 -1.81 -3.62
N ALA A 208 -5.22 -2.51 -2.57
CA ALA A 208 -4.88 -3.91 -2.33
C ALA A 208 -6.11 -4.78 -2.61
N ALA A 209 -5.98 -5.71 -3.57
CA ALA A 209 -6.96 -6.75 -3.79
C ALA A 209 -6.65 -7.96 -2.91
N PHE A 210 -7.67 -8.71 -2.50
CA PHE A 210 -7.46 -10.01 -1.88
C PHE A 210 -8.12 -11.14 -2.70
N TRP A 211 -7.96 -12.36 -2.27
CA TRP A 211 -8.53 -13.54 -2.90
C TRP A 211 -8.55 -14.72 -1.94
N ASN A 212 -9.43 -15.67 -2.22
CA ASN A 212 -9.53 -16.91 -1.44
C ASN A 212 -9.62 -18.09 -2.42
N SER A 213 -8.68 -19.02 -2.33
CA SER A 213 -8.55 -20.16 -3.24
C SER A 213 -9.71 -21.17 -3.13
N SER A 214 -10.53 -21.08 -2.09
CA SER A 214 -11.77 -21.86 -1.97
C SER A 214 -12.96 -21.21 -2.69
N LEU A 215 -12.87 -19.91 -3.03
CA LEU A 215 -13.95 -19.11 -3.61
C LEU A 215 -13.67 -18.70 -5.06
N SER A 216 -12.39 -18.66 -5.47
CA SER A 216 -12.01 -18.25 -6.83
C SER A 216 -10.81 -19.04 -7.35
N THR A 217 -10.77 -19.23 -8.68
CA THR A 217 -9.66 -19.88 -9.38
C THR A 217 -8.60 -18.85 -9.79
N PRO A 218 -7.38 -19.30 -10.18
CA PRO A 218 -6.38 -18.39 -10.77
C PRO A 218 -6.89 -17.62 -11.99
N GLU A 219 -7.71 -18.26 -12.86
CA GLU A 219 -8.26 -17.64 -14.06
C GLU A 219 -9.26 -16.54 -13.71
N GLN A 220 -10.08 -16.75 -12.67
CA GLN A 220 -11.02 -15.73 -12.17
C GLN A 220 -10.25 -14.55 -11.58
N LEU A 221 -9.20 -14.80 -10.81
CA LEU A 221 -8.31 -13.73 -10.31
C LEU A 221 -7.64 -12.99 -11.47
N GLN A 222 -7.10 -13.70 -12.46
CA GLN A 222 -6.48 -13.09 -13.64
C GLN A 222 -7.42 -12.10 -14.32
N HIS A 223 -8.63 -12.55 -14.64
CA HIS A 223 -9.64 -11.72 -15.30
C HIS A 223 -10.06 -10.53 -14.43
N PHE A 224 -10.30 -10.76 -13.15
CA PHE A 224 -10.62 -9.68 -12.19
C PHE A 224 -9.52 -8.61 -12.13
N MET A 225 -8.25 -9.01 -12.07
CA MET A 225 -7.11 -8.08 -12.03
C MET A 225 -6.98 -7.28 -13.35
N ALA A 226 -7.27 -7.91 -14.50
CA ALA A 226 -7.31 -7.23 -15.79
C ALA A 226 -8.41 -6.16 -15.80
N GLU A 227 -9.61 -6.49 -15.35
CA GLU A 227 -10.71 -5.54 -15.29
C GLU A 227 -10.44 -4.40 -14.27
N LEU A 228 -9.99 -4.74 -13.06
CA LEU A 228 -9.64 -3.74 -12.03
C LEU A 228 -8.59 -2.74 -12.52
N SER A 229 -7.58 -3.23 -13.23
CA SER A 229 -6.47 -2.41 -13.73
C SER A 229 -6.82 -1.45 -14.88
N LYS A 230 -8.05 -1.49 -15.38
CA LYS A 230 -8.60 -0.47 -16.31
C LYS A 230 -8.89 0.86 -15.59
N SER A 231 -8.91 0.85 -14.25
CA SER A 231 -9.01 2.07 -13.44
C SER A 231 -7.73 2.88 -13.44
N ASN A 232 -7.84 4.17 -13.11
CA ASN A 232 -6.70 5.09 -13.01
C ASN A 232 -5.89 4.86 -11.72
N LEU A 233 -5.29 3.67 -11.61
CA LEU A 233 -4.46 3.21 -10.50
C LEU A 233 -3.00 3.08 -10.94
N GLN A 234 -2.06 3.58 -10.16
CA GLN A 234 -0.64 3.43 -10.42
C GLN A 234 -0.02 2.24 -9.70
N ILE A 235 -0.64 1.78 -8.61
CA ILE A 235 -0.16 0.64 -7.85
C ILE A 235 -1.35 -0.29 -7.56
N VAL A 236 -1.26 -1.51 -8.02
CA VAL A 236 -2.16 -2.59 -7.62
C VAL A 236 -1.38 -3.58 -6.77
N MET A 237 -1.88 -3.84 -5.57
CA MET A 237 -1.31 -4.83 -4.65
C MET A 237 -2.17 -6.09 -4.63
N LEU A 238 -1.56 -7.23 -4.33
CA LEU A 238 -2.26 -8.47 -4.04
C LEU A 238 -1.82 -8.96 -2.66
N GLN A 239 -2.80 -9.12 -1.77
CA GLN A 239 -2.61 -9.83 -0.51
C GLN A 239 -2.29 -11.29 -0.80
N ASP A 240 -1.29 -11.86 -0.14
CA ASP A 240 -0.85 -13.23 -0.44
C ASP A 240 -1.75 -14.32 0.16
N GLY A 241 -2.57 -13.96 1.14
CA GLY A 241 -3.62 -14.82 1.69
C GLY A 241 -3.14 -16.02 2.51
N VAL A 242 -1.84 -16.15 2.77
CA VAL A 242 -1.28 -17.31 3.48
C VAL A 242 -1.52 -17.23 4.98
N GLY A 243 -1.39 -16.04 5.55
CA GLY A 243 -1.65 -15.80 6.97
C GLY A 243 -3.11 -15.99 7.33
N ALA A 244 -4.01 -15.53 6.48
CA ALA A 244 -5.47 -15.70 6.60
C ALA A 244 -5.96 -17.12 6.22
N GLN A 245 -5.08 -18.03 5.82
CA GLN A 245 -5.41 -19.38 5.33
C GLN A 245 -6.31 -19.41 4.08
N HIS A 246 -6.30 -18.34 3.31
CA HIS A 246 -7.01 -18.28 2.04
C HIS A 246 -6.33 -19.12 0.95
N VAL A 247 -5.03 -19.36 1.10
CA VAL A 247 -4.22 -20.17 0.18
C VAL A 247 -3.13 -20.94 0.94
N THR A 248 -2.72 -22.06 0.35
CA THR A 248 -1.55 -22.79 0.81
C THR A 248 -0.29 -22.35 0.05
N LEU A 249 0.87 -22.43 0.67
CA LEU A 249 2.15 -22.02 0.08
C LEU A 249 2.43 -22.63 -1.30
N ASN A 250 2.07 -23.90 -1.50
CA ASN A 250 2.30 -24.59 -2.78
C ASN A 250 1.39 -24.11 -3.93
N ARG A 251 0.35 -23.34 -3.63
CA ARG A 251 -0.55 -22.74 -4.63
C ARG A 251 -0.28 -21.25 -4.85
N LEU A 252 0.47 -20.61 -3.95
CA LEU A 252 0.66 -19.16 -3.95
C LEU A 252 1.22 -18.63 -5.28
N ALA A 253 2.24 -19.30 -5.84
CA ALA A 253 2.86 -18.88 -7.10
C ALA A 253 1.85 -18.80 -8.24
N SER A 254 0.94 -19.77 -8.40
CA SER A 254 -0.04 -19.80 -9.49
C SER A 254 -1.00 -18.61 -9.46
N TYR A 255 -1.33 -18.10 -8.27
CA TYR A 255 -2.19 -16.93 -8.13
C TYR A 255 -1.43 -15.61 -8.39
N TYR A 256 -0.20 -15.48 -7.92
CA TYR A 256 0.66 -14.34 -8.30
C TYR A 256 0.87 -14.26 -9.81
N GLU A 257 1.16 -15.40 -10.45
CA GLU A 257 1.29 -15.49 -11.92
C GLU A 257 0.00 -15.10 -12.63
N ALA A 258 -1.15 -15.55 -12.12
CA ALA A 258 -2.45 -15.18 -12.66
C ALA A 258 -2.71 -13.66 -12.53
N ALA A 259 -2.45 -13.08 -11.37
CA ALA A 259 -2.58 -11.64 -11.16
C ALA A 259 -1.66 -10.84 -12.10
N GLN A 260 -0.40 -11.25 -12.24
CA GLN A 260 0.54 -10.63 -13.17
C GLN A 260 0.06 -10.69 -14.62
N ARG A 261 -0.44 -11.85 -15.07
CA ARG A 261 -1.00 -12.00 -16.43
C ARG A 261 -2.22 -11.09 -16.64
N GLY A 262 -3.11 -11.00 -15.65
CA GLY A 262 -4.25 -10.09 -15.72
C GLY A 262 -3.81 -8.64 -15.91
N LEU A 263 -2.89 -8.18 -15.06
CA LEU A 263 -2.42 -6.79 -15.08
C LEU A 263 -1.67 -6.40 -16.36
N PHE A 264 -0.81 -7.27 -16.90
CA PHE A 264 0.16 -6.87 -17.93
C PHE A 264 0.03 -7.61 -19.27
N GLU A 265 -0.68 -8.71 -19.34
CA GLU A 265 -0.84 -9.47 -20.58
C GLU A 265 -2.29 -9.37 -21.11
N GLU A 266 -3.29 -9.48 -20.25
CA GLU A 266 -4.70 -9.29 -20.60
C GLU A 266 -5.02 -7.80 -20.74
N ASN A 267 -4.66 -6.96 -19.77
CA ASN A 267 -4.72 -5.50 -19.89
C ASN A 267 -3.36 -4.90 -20.29
N LYS A 268 -3.01 -4.93 -21.57
CA LYS A 268 -1.77 -4.36 -22.12
C LYS A 268 -1.64 -2.84 -21.95
N ASN A 269 -2.71 -2.16 -21.61
CA ASN A 269 -2.74 -0.70 -21.42
C ASN A 269 -2.37 -0.28 -19.99
N TYR A 270 -2.33 -1.20 -19.04
CA TYR A 270 -1.93 -0.88 -17.67
C TYR A 270 -0.46 -0.44 -17.62
N LYS A 271 -0.21 0.75 -17.08
CA LYS A 271 1.12 1.38 -16.97
C LYS A 271 1.62 1.49 -15.53
N GLY A 272 0.85 0.99 -14.59
CA GLY A 272 1.22 0.98 -13.17
C GLY A 272 2.18 -0.17 -12.81
N VAL A 273 2.33 -0.38 -11.53
CA VAL A 273 3.20 -1.41 -10.96
C VAL A 273 2.39 -2.40 -10.11
N PHE A 274 2.94 -3.60 -9.95
CA PHE A 274 2.36 -4.66 -9.14
C PHE A 274 3.21 -4.86 -7.88
N TRP A 275 2.56 -4.79 -6.69
CA TRP A 275 3.19 -5.06 -5.41
C TRP A 275 2.57 -6.30 -4.76
N SER A 276 3.36 -6.99 -3.97
CA SER A 276 2.89 -8.03 -3.05
C SER A 276 2.59 -7.40 -1.69
N ASP A 277 1.44 -7.74 -1.11
CA ASP A 277 1.11 -7.50 0.29
C ASP A 277 1.22 -8.84 1.03
N LEU A 278 2.32 -9.02 1.75
CA LEU A 278 2.73 -10.27 2.37
C LEU A 278 2.24 -10.33 3.83
N GLU A 279 1.41 -11.32 4.13
CA GLU A 279 0.86 -11.53 5.48
C GLU A 279 1.90 -12.16 6.40
N THR A 280 2.43 -11.35 7.35
CA THR A 280 3.42 -11.80 8.34
C THR A 280 2.79 -12.40 9.59
N PHE A 281 1.47 -12.33 9.72
CA PHE A 281 0.68 -12.95 10.79
C PHE A 281 0.31 -14.40 10.47
N ALA A 282 -0.09 -15.13 11.50
CA ALA A 282 -0.74 -16.44 11.40
C ALA A 282 -2.10 -16.41 12.08
N SER A 283 -3.08 -17.01 11.44
CA SER A 283 -4.41 -17.27 11.98
C SER A 283 -4.62 -18.77 12.11
N PRO A 284 -4.40 -19.36 13.28
CA PRO A 284 -4.40 -20.84 13.43
C PRO A 284 -5.70 -21.52 12.98
N ASN A 285 -6.82 -20.80 13.08
CA ASN A 285 -8.16 -21.31 12.74
C ASN A 285 -8.85 -20.44 11.67
N GLY A 286 -8.13 -19.55 10.97
CA GLY A 286 -8.74 -18.58 10.06
C GLY A 286 -9.43 -17.41 10.77
N GLU A 287 -9.31 -17.31 12.10
CA GLU A 287 -10.02 -16.35 12.94
C GLU A 287 -9.05 -15.51 13.78
N TYR A 288 -9.52 -14.35 14.21
CA TYR A 288 -8.83 -13.50 15.19
C TYR A 288 -8.84 -14.15 16.59
N PRO A 289 -7.80 -14.00 17.42
CA PRO A 289 -6.65 -13.09 17.25
C PRO A 289 -5.54 -13.66 16.38
N PHE A 290 -4.98 -12.81 15.55
CA PHE A 290 -3.79 -13.11 14.77
C PHE A 290 -2.54 -13.00 15.65
N HIS A 291 -1.46 -13.67 15.25
CA HIS A 291 -0.16 -13.58 15.92
C HIS A 291 0.99 -13.76 14.91
N PRO A 292 2.22 -13.34 15.24
CA PRO A 292 3.36 -13.46 14.33
C PRO A 292 3.54 -14.88 13.81
N ALA A 293 3.78 -15.01 12.52
CA ALA A 293 4.10 -16.26 11.85
C ALA A 293 5.51 -16.77 12.18
N THR A 294 5.80 -18.01 11.80
CA THR A 294 7.18 -18.50 11.79
C THR A 294 7.96 -17.88 10.64
N PHE A 295 9.25 -17.65 10.83
CA PHE A 295 10.09 -17.10 9.77
C PHE A 295 10.19 -18.02 8.55
N ASP A 296 10.21 -19.32 8.75
CA ASP A 296 10.25 -20.29 7.64
C ASP A 296 9.06 -20.15 6.68
N ARG A 297 7.86 -19.86 7.23
CA ARG A 297 6.69 -19.57 6.40
C ARG A 297 6.86 -18.23 5.67
N VAL A 298 7.19 -17.16 6.40
CA VAL A 298 7.39 -15.81 5.82
C VAL A 298 8.46 -15.82 4.74
N LYS A 299 9.55 -16.57 4.95
CA LYS A 299 10.62 -16.75 3.96
C LYS A 299 10.10 -17.39 2.66
N GLN A 300 9.30 -18.45 2.76
CA GLN A 300 8.72 -19.10 1.58
C GLN A 300 7.77 -18.17 0.81
N GLN A 301 6.92 -17.39 1.50
CA GLN A 301 6.08 -16.37 0.88
C GLN A 301 6.94 -15.31 0.16
N LEU A 302 7.97 -14.80 0.85
CA LEU A 302 8.87 -13.80 0.30
C LEU A 302 9.61 -14.32 -0.94
N GLU A 303 10.17 -15.53 -0.90
CA GLU A 303 10.86 -16.14 -2.03
C GLU A 303 9.92 -16.42 -3.20
N THR A 304 8.67 -16.79 -2.94
CA THR A 304 7.64 -16.92 -3.98
C THR A 304 7.35 -15.56 -4.63
N ALA A 305 7.06 -14.53 -3.85
CA ALA A 305 6.79 -13.18 -4.40
C ALA A 305 7.98 -12.65 -5.21
N LEU A 306 9.22 -12.88 -4.75
CA LEU A 306 10.45 -12.50 -5.46
C LEU A 306 10.67 -13.26 -6.77
N SER A 307 10.10 -14.44 -6.93
CA SER A 307 10.19 -15.22 -8.18
C SER A 307 9.26 -14.70 -9.27
N ILE A 308 8.30 -13.85 -8.94
CA ILE A 308 7.32 -13.28 -9.90
C ILE A 308 7.91 -12.05 -10.59
N PRO A 309 8.13 -12.07 -11.91
CA PRO A 309 8.93 -11.04 -12.59
C PRO A 309 8.35 -9.60 -12.50
N LYS A 310 7.04 -9.46 -12.36
CA LYS A 310 6.37 -8.16 -12.31
C LYS A 310 6.09 -7.65 -10.90
N VAL A 311 6.35 -8.44 -9.86
CA VAL A 311 6.32 -7.93 -8.49
C VAL A 311 7.50 -6.99 -8.27
N SER A 312 7.22 -5.70 -8.16
CA SER A 312 8.23 -4.64 -8.07
C SER A 312 8.53 -4.19 -6.64
N LYS A 313 7.64 -4.50 -5.69
CA LYS A 313 7.81 -4.21 -4.26
C LYS A 313 7.04 -5.23 -3.42
N ILE A 314 7.55 -5.52 -2.24
CA ILE A 314 6.88 -6.39 -1.26
C ILE A 314 6.70 -5.57 0.02
N VAL A 315 5.46 -5.42 0.46
CA VAL A 315 5.09 -4.81 1.74
C VAL A 315 4.54 -5.86 2.68
N SER A 316 4.66 -5.67 3.99
CA SER A 316 4.13 -6.62 4.98
C SER A 316 2.82 -6.16 5.58
N PHE A 317 1.91 -7.07 5.84
CA PHE A 317 0.77 -6.87 6.73
C PHE A 317 0.93 -7.75 7.98
N HIS A 318 1.33 -7.16 9.14
CA HIS A 318 2.01 -5.87 9.21
C HIS A 318 3.09 -5.88 10.30
N TYR A 319 4.12 -5.07 10.13
CA TYR A 319 5.31 -5.06 10.99
C TYR A 319 4.99 -4.81 12.47
N PHE A 320 4.03 -3.90 12.77
CA PHE A 320 3.77 -3.49 14.16
C PHE A 320 3.39 -4.67 15.06
N ASP A 321 2.42 -5.49 14.66
CA ASP A 321 1.97 -6.61 15.48
C ASP A 321 2.91 -7.82 15.38
N ASP A 322 3.61 -7.98 14.24
CA ASP A 322 4.32 -9.21 13.95
C ASP A 322 5.85 -9.15 14.18
N MET A 323 6.44 -7.97 14.15
CA MET A 323 7.91 -7.82 14.24
C MET A 323 8.38 -6.66 15.14
N SER A 324 7.51 -5.73 15.58
CA SER A 324 7.95 -4.60 16.40
C SER A 324 8.29 -5.03 17.85
N THR A 325 9.21 -4.28 18.46
CA THR A 325 9.47 -4.37 19.92
C THR A 325 8.26 -3.99 20.76
N LYS A 326 7.30 -3.26 20.15
CA LYS A 326 6.05 -2.80 20.75
C LYS A 326 4.85 -3.73 20.48
N SER A 327 5.09 -4.88 19.83
CA SER A 327 4.06 -5.88 19.53
C SER A 327 3.35 -6.39 20.80
N PRO A 328 2.03 -6.60 20.76
CA PRO A 328 1.32 -7.30 21.84
C PRO A 328 1.76 -8.77 21.99
N HIS A 329 2.40 -9.33 20.95
CA HIS A 329 2.93 -10.70 20.90
C HIS A 329 4.46 -10.73 21.01
N LYS A 330 5.03 -9.94 21.89
CA LYS A 330 6.47 -9.61 21.97
C LYS A 330 7.41 -10.79 21.71
N ALA A 331 7.27 -11.93 22.37
CA ALA A 331 8.20 -13.05 22.22
C ALA A 331 8.22 -13.63 20.80
N LYS A 332 7.06 -13.79 20.16
CA LYS A 332 6.96 -14.27 18.77
C LYS A 332 7.45 -13.20 17.79
N ALA A 333 7.11 -11.94 18.02
CA ALA A 333 7.53 -10.81 17.21
C ALA A 333 9.07 -10.62 17.24
N ASP A 334 9.68 -10.72 18.42
CA ASP A 334 11.14 -10.67 18.56
C ASP A 334 11.80 -11.85 17.80
N THR A 335 11.24 -13.06 17.90
CA THR A 335 11.74 -14.23 17.17
C THR A 335 11.69 -14.03 15.66
N LEU A 336 10.54 -13.58 15.13
CA LEU A 336 10.37 -13.34 13.70
C LEU A 336 11.30 -12.21 13.21
N ARG A 337 11.38 -11.11 13.96
CA ARG A 337 12.24 -9.97 13.62
C ARG A 337 13.72 -10.36 13.55
N GLU A 338 14.24 -11.07 14.56
CA GLU A 338 15.65 -11.46 14.59
C GLU A 338 15.99 -12.46 13.49
N ALA A 339 15.11 -13.42 13.21
CA ALA A 339 15.29 -14.34 12.08
C ALA A 339 15.29 -13.60 10.73
N TYR A 340 14.39 -12.63 10.56
CA TYR A 340 14.35 -11.79 9.36
C TYR A 340 15.61 -10.91 9.22
N LYS A 341 16.11 -10.31 10.31
CA LYS A 341 17.38 -9.54 10.30
C LYS A 341 18.57 -10.40 9.88
N ASN A 342 18.65 -11.61 10.35
CA ASN A 342 19.72 -12.54 9.95
C ASN A 342 19.64 -12.88 8.45
N TYR A 343 18.44 -13.15 7.95
CA TYR A 343 18.20 -13.38 6.52
C TYR A 343 18.61 -12.20 5.62
N ILE A 344 18.34 -10.95 6.04
CA ILE A 344 18.79 -9.77 5.30
C ILE A 344 20.32 -9.71 5.26
N LYS A 345 20.99 -9.93 6.39
CA LYS A 345 22.45 -9.90 6.48
C LYS A 345 23.09 -10.93 5.57
N GLU A 346 22.62 -12.17 5.59
CA GLU A 346 23.11 -13.24 4.72
C GLU A 346 22.96 -12.91 3.23
N ARG A 347 21.85 -12.29 2.84
CA ARG A 347 21.62 -11.88 1.44
C ARG A 347 22.51 -10.71 1.00
N GLN A 348 22.84 -9.77 1.89
CA GLN A 348 23.76 -8.69 1.59
C GLN A 348 25.18 -9.18 1.36
N PHE A 349 25.66 -10.18 2.10
CA PHE A 349 26.96 -10.82 1.87
C PHE A 349 27.02 -11.51 0.51
N ASN A 350 26.00 -12.24 0.11
CA ASN A 350 25.96 -12.95 -1.17
C ASN A 350 25.87 -12.02 -2.42
N ILE A 351 25.54 -10.74 -2.25
CA ILE A 351 25.53 -9.75 -3.34
C ILE A 351 26.91 -9.14 -3.55
N ILE A 352 27.76 -9.14 -2.53
CA ILE A 352 29.11 -8.57 -2.58
C ILE A 352 30.12 -9.59 -3.18
N GLU A 353 29.81 -10.89 -3.12
CA GLU A 353 30.67 -11.97 -3.60
C GLU A 353 30.36 -12.42 -5.05
N ASN A 354 29.37 -11.88 -5.72
CA ASN A 354 28.99 -12.13 -7.11
C ASN A 354 29.00 -10.83 -7.92
#